data_4f68b98aa18ee1fdccfcefb8866e3250
#
_entry.id   4f68b98aa18ee1fdccfcefb8866e3250
#
_cell.length_a   1.000
_cell.length_b   1.000
_cell.length_c   1.000
_cell.angle_alpha   90.00
_cell.angle_beta   90.00
_cell.angle_gamma   90.00
#
_symmetry.space_group_name_H-M   'P 1'
#
loop_
_entity.id
_entity.type
_entity.pdbx_description
1 polymer ?
#
loop_
_entity_poly.entity_id
_entity_poly.type
_entity_poly.pdbx_seq_one_letter_code
_entity_poly.pdbx_strand_id
1 'polypeptide(L)'
;MRNDREVACDTSVLKMLEEDDYADYGNTLINFAEKISLTPFPFAAGLGGNMKQMKRRIINIVSYEKPTFIKRVKGMTAFMLTAVLLLGFAPFISTYAADGSHYQWDSSSENISYVDLSTYFGEYEGSFVLYDLENDAWSIHDMEHATLRVAPNSTYKIYDALFGLEEGVITPENSFIAWNGETYPFEAWNADQTLQSAMNSSVNWYFQAVDEQLGASDVYSYVQEIGYGNENMSGDFSSYWMESSLEISPIEQVELLTKLQNNSFGFAPENINAVKDAICLSASDAGTFYGKTGTGRVDGQDVNGWFIGYIETADNTYFFATNIGADSDATGGNATEITMSILSDMNIWVSQK
;
A
#
# COMPACT_ATOMS: atom_id res chain seq x y z
N MET A 1 -18.75 -13.11 19.21
CA MET A 1 -19.55 -13.59 18.05
C MET A 1 -20.31 -14.89 18.30
N ARG A 2 -19.69 -16.04 18.68
CA ARG A 2 -20.42 -17.31 18.84
C ARG A 2 -21.42 -17.27 20.01
N ASN A 3 -21.02 -16.75 21.17
CA ASN A 3 -21.89 -16.62 22.36
C ASN A 3 -23.11 -15.72 22.14
N ASP A 4 -22.95 -14.63 21.41
CA ASP A 4 -24.02 -13.70 21.17
C ASP A 4 -25.08 -14.30 20.22
N ARG A 5 -24.64 -15.20 19.33
CA ARG A 5 -25.53 -15.94 18.43
C ARG A 5 -26.39 -16.96 19.20
N GLU A 6 -25.82 -17.64 20.20
CA GLU A 6 -26.59 -18.57 21.05
C GLU A 6 -27.64 -17.82 21.91
N VAL A 7 -27.26 -16.69 22.50
CA VAL A 7 -28.21 -15.82 23.25
C VAL A 7 -29.32 -15.28 22.34
N ALA A 8 -29.00 -14.92 21.10
CA ALA A 8 -29.99 -14.48 20.13
C ALA A 8 -30.96 -15.60 19.71
N CYS A 9 -30.45 -16.85 19.57
CA CYS A 9 -31.28 -18.02 19.33
C CYS A 9 -32.22 -18.28 20.50
N ASP A 10 -31.73 -18.27 21.75
CA ASP A 10 -32.54 -18.46 22.97
C ASP A 10 -33.65 -17.40 23.03
N THR A 11 -33.30 -16.11 22.75
CA THR A 11 -34.26 -15.02 22.71
C THR A 11 -35.34 -15.23 21.65
N SER A 12 -35.01 -15.83 20.52
CA SER A 12 -35.96 -16.13 19.46
C SER A 12 -36.95 -17.22 19.85
N VAL A 13 -36.47 -18.24 20.57
CA VAL A 13 -37.32 -19.30 21.14
C VAL A 13 -38.26 -18.72 22.20
N LEU A 14 -37.74 -17.93 23.14
CA LEU A 14 -38.53 -17.30 24.21
C LEU A 14 -39.67 -16.37 23.70
N LYS A 15 -39.48 -15.76 22.54
CA LYS A 15 -40.54 -14.97 21.88
C LYS A 15 -41.75 -15.81 21.48
N MET A 16 -41.55 -17.12 21.20
CA MET A 16 -42.60 -18.03 20.74
C MET A 16 -43.25 -18.81 21.90
N LEU A 17 -42.58 -18.88 23.05
CA LEU A 17 -43.09 -19.59 24.25
C LEU A 17 -44.01 -18.71 25.11
N GLU A 18 -44.89 -19.31 25.89
CA GLU A 18 -45.60 -18.67 26.99
C GLU A 18 -44.64 -18.44 28.16
N GLU A 19 -44.95 -17.48 29.04
CA GLU A 19 -44.05 -17.11 30.16
C GLU A 19 -43.83 -18.27 31.14
N ASP A 20 -44.86 -19.11 31.32
CA ASP A 20 -44.78 -20.29 32.19
C ASP A 20 -43.83 -21.35 31.66
N ASP A 21 -43.56 -21.40 30.37
CA ASP A 21 -42.66 -22.38 29.72
C ASP A 21 -41.18 -21.96 29.74
N TYR A 22 -40.82 -20.76 30.17
CA TYR A 22 -39.46 -20.28 30.17
C TYR A 22 -38.55 -21.09 31.11
N ALA A 23 -39.10 -21.51 32.28
CA ALA A 23 -38.39 -22.32 33.24
C ALA A 23 -38.09 -23.73 32.68
N ASP A 24 -39.05 -24.31 31.95
CA ASP A 24 -38.91 -25.63 31.33
C ASP A 24 -37.89 -25.61 30.18
N TYR A 25 -37.86 -24.53 29.39
CA TYR A 25 -36.83 -24.35 28.40
C TYR A 25 -35.44 -24.23 29.02
N GLY A 26 -35.27 -23.44 30.10
CA GLY A 26 -34.03 -23.31 30.84
C GLY A 26 -33.55 -24.63 31.42
N ASN A 27 -34.45 -25.40 32.03
CA ASN A 27 -34.17 -26.75 32.61
C ASN A 27 -33.74 -27.72 31.49
N THR A 28 -34.40 -27.68 30.35
CA THR A 28 -34.02 -28.52 29.19
C THR A 28 -32.59 -28.26 28.74
N LEU A 29 -32.15 -26.99 28.68
CA LEU A 29 -30.77 -26.63 28.33
C LEU A 29 -29.77 -27.12 29.39
N ILE A 30 -30.10 -27.01 30.68
CA ILE A 30 -29.25 -27.51 31.78
C ILE A 30 -29.09 -29.00 31.67
N ASN A 31 -30.21 -29.76 31.57
CA ASN A 31 -30.20 -31.21 31.46
C ASN A 31 -29.44 -31.70 30.21
N PHE A 32 -29.57 -30.99 29.11
CA PHE A 32 -28.81 -31.28 27.88
C PHE A 32 -27.32 -31.07 28.07
N ALA A 33 -26.90 -29.93 28.68
CA ALA A 33 -25.50 -29.65 28.96
C ALA A 33 -24.88 -30.67 29.94
N GLU A 34 -25.60 -31.08 30.96
CA GLU A 34 -25.17 -32.12 31.91
C GLU A 34 -24.98 -33.47 31.19
N LYS A 35 -25.91 -33.88 30.36
CA LYS A 35 -25.85 -35.15 29.63
C LYS A 35 -24.68 -35.20 28.63
N ILE A 36 -24.34 -34.09 28.00
CA ILE A 36 -23.19 -33.99 27.10
C ILE A 36 -21.86 -33.98 27.87
N SER A 37 -21.81 -33.38 29.07
CA SER A 37 -20.59 -33.36 29.88
C SER A 37 -20.20 -34.75 30.44
N LEU A 38 -21.15 -35.64 30.53
CA LEU A 38 -20.95 -37.01 31.06
C LEU A 38 -20.60 -38.08 30.00
N THR A 39 -20.69 -37.75 28.70
CA THR A 39 -20.39 -38.66 27.59
C THR A 39 -19.26 -38.16 26.71
N PRO A 40 -18.16 -38.93 26.55
CA PRO A 40 -17.07 -38.53 25.63
C PRO A 40 -17.50 -38.78 24.16
N PHE A 41 -18.23 -37.88 23.56
CA PHE A 41 -18.53 -37.92 22.12
C PHE A 41 -17.48 -37.14 21.32
N PRO A 42 -16.76 -37.77 20.38
CA PRO A 42 -15.68 -37.11 19.64
C PRO A 42 -16.12 -35.97 18.71
N PHE A 43 -17.42 -35.80 18.47
CA PHE A 43 -17.99 -34.73 17.61
C PHE A 43 -18.77 -33.65 18.37
N ALA A 44 -18.83 -33.70 19.71
CA ALA A 44 -19.58 -32.75 20.53
C ALA A 44 -18.77 -31.50 20.97
N ALA A 45 -17.57 -31.31 20.45
CA ALA A 45 -16.69 -30.18 20.79
C ALA A 45 -17.26 -28.77 20.43
N GLY A 46 -18.47 -28.71 19.90
CA GLY A 46 -19.16 -27.48 19.51
C GLY A 46 -20.37 -27.10 20.37
N LEU A 47 -20.97 -27.99 21.14
CA LEU A 47 -22.25 -27.76 21.80
C LEU A 47 -22.17 -27.56 23.34
N GLY A 48 -21.05 -27.94 23.97
CA GLY A 48 -20.77 -27.70 25.37
C GLY A 48 -19.99 -26.42 25.59
N GLY A 49 -20.65 -25.29 25.65
CA GLY A 49 -20.01 -24.02 26.01
C GLY A 49 -19.39 -24.06 27.40
N ASN A 50 -18.37 -23.25 27.67
CA ASN A 50 -17.78 -23.05 29.00
C ASN A 50 -18.89 -22.74 30.01
N MET A 51 -18.78 -23.24 31.25
CA MET A 51 -19.72 -23.02 32.37
C MET A 51 -20.17 -21.56 32.50
N LYS A 52 -19.27 -20.62 32.24
CA LYS A 52 -19.53 -19.18 32.25
C LYS A 52 -20.52 -18.74 31.13
N GLN A 53 -20.50 -19.42 29.99
CA GLN A 53 -21.39 -19.18 28.86
C GLN A 53 -22.80 -19.72 29.14
N MET A 54 -22.87 -20.92 29.67
CA MET A 54 -24.14 -21.54 30.09
C MET A 54 -24.81 -20.70 31.15
N LYS A 55 -24.07 -20.26 32.19
CA LYS A 55 -24.59 -19.36 33.22
C LYS A 55 -25.19 -18.07 32.64
N ARG A 56 -24.53 -17.46 31.63
CA ARG A 56 -25.03 -16.26 30.96
C ARG A 56 -26.34 -16.52 30.20
N ARG A 57 -26.44 -17.66 29.51
CA ARG A 57 -27.67 -18.06 28.80
C ARG A 57 -28.83 -18.22 29.77
N ILE A 58 -28.64 -18.99 30.87
CA ILE A 58 -29.67 -19.20 31.88
C ILE A 58 -30.11 -17.89 32.53
N ILE A 59 -29.17 -17.00 32.88
CA ILE A 59 -29.53 -15.66 33.40
C ILE A 59 -30.39 -14.90 32.41
N ASN A 60 -30.05 -14.92 31.12
CA ASN A 60 -30.86 -14.25 30.12
C ASN A 60 -32.26 -14.86 29.94
N ILE A 61 -32.40 -16.17 30.06
CA ILE A 61 -33.70 -16.85 29.99
C ILE A 61 -34.58 -16.43 31.17
N VAL A 62 -34.02 -16.49 32.41
CA VAL A 62 -34.74 -16.12 33.63
C VAL A 62 -35.11 -14.62 33.67
N SER A 63 -34.28 -13.78 33.13
CA SER A 63 -34.52 -12.32 33.10
C SER A 63 -35.24 -11.83 31.83
N TYR A 64 -35.67 -12.75 30.96
CA TYR A 64 -36.33 -12.38 29.73
C TYR A 64 -37.76 -11.87 30.01
N GLU A 65 -38.04 -10.65 29.52
CA GLU A 65 -39.40 -10.09 29.51
C GLU A 65 -39.80 -9.81 28.06
N LYS A 66 -41.00 -10.21 27.69
CA LYS A 66 -41.54 -9.84 26.36
C LYS A 66 -41.58 -8.31 26.22
N PRO A 67 -40.98 -7.75 25.15
CA PRO A 67 -40.93 -6.30 24.99
C PRO A 67 -42.33 -5.73 24.81
N THR A 68 -42.73 -4.85 25.70
CA THR A 68 -43.99 -4.12 25.59
C THR A 68 -44.00 -3.21 24.37
N PHE A 69 -45.18 -2.89 23.85
CA PHE A 69 -45.35 -1.98 22.68
C PHE A 69 -44.55 -0.68 22.83
N ILE A 70 -44.56 -0.11 24.03
CA ILE A 70 -43.81 1.12 24.35
C ILE A 70 -42.27 0.92 24.24
N LYS A 71 -41.75 -0.23 24.71
CA LYS A 71 -40.31 -0.56 24.57
C LYS A 71 -39.94 -0.75 23.10
N ARG A 72 -40.82 -1.32 22.26
CA ARG A 72 -40.63 -1.45 20.80
C ARG A 72 -40.62 -0.10 20.07
N VAL A 73 -41.58 0.77 20.40
CA VAL A 73 -41.64 2.12 19.83
C VAL A 73 -40.41 2.95 20.21
N LYS A 74 -39.97 2.93 21.47
CA LYS A 74 -38.76 3.61 21.92
C LYS A 74 -37.50 3.06 21.20
N GLY A 75 -37.40 1.75 20.97
CA GLY A 75 -36.30 1.15 20.20
C GLY A 75 -36.32 1.58 18.73
N MET A 76 -37.49 1.62 18.09
CA MET A 76 -37.64 2.09 16.71
C MET A 76 -37.34 3.59 16.56
N THR A 77 -37.78 4.42 17.50
CA THR A 77 -37.45 5.86 17.47
C THR A 77 -35.97 6.12 17.68
N ALA A 78 -35.31 5.41 18.59
CA ALA A 78 -33.87 5.50 18.79
C ALA A 78 -33.10 5.06 17.53
N PHE A 79 -33.51 3.95 16.89
CA PHE A 79 -32.91 3.47 15.63
C PHE A 79 -33.11 4.46 14.48
N MET A 80 -34.34 5.01 14.32
CA MET A 80 -34.64 6.02 13.31
C MET A 80 -33.83 7.30 13.52
N LEU A 81 -33.68 7.74 14.77
CA LEU A 81 -32.88 8.93 15.11
C LEU A 81 -31.39 8.72 14.80
N THR A 82 -30.86 7.54 15.10
CA THR A 82 -29.48 7.17 14.77
C THR A 82 -29.29 7.05 13.24
N ALA A 83 -30.27 6.46 12.55
CA ALA A 83 -30.24 6.35 11.09
C ALA A 83 -30.30 7.74 10.41
N VAL A 84 -31.14 8.64 10.90
CA VAL A 84 -31.24 10.03 10.39
C VAL A 84 -29.95 10.80 10.67
N LEU A 85 -29.35 10.64 11.86
CA LEU A 85 -28.03 11.22 12.15
C LEU A 85 -26.95 10.68 11.22
N LEU A 86 -26.86 9.37 11.04
CA LEU A 86 -25.86 8.74 10.15
C LEU A 86 -26.08 9.15 8.69
N LEU A 87 -27.33 9.16 8.20
CA LEU A 87 -27.63 9.58 6.83
C LEU A 87 -27.51 11.10 6.63
N GLY A 88 -27.82 11.90 7.66
CA GLY A 88 -27.67 13.36 7.61
C GLY A 88 -26.20 13.82 7.61
N PHE A 89 -25.31 13.05 8.26
CA PHE A 89 -23.88 13.32 8.28
C PHE A 89 -23.10 12.55 7.20
N ALA A 90 -23.72 11.59 6.50
CA ALA A 90 -23.06 10.82 5.44
C ALA A 90 -22.42 11.71 4.35
N PRO A 91 -23.07 12.78 3.84
CA PRO A 91 -22.41 13.67 2.88
C PRO A 91 -21.25 14.47 3.51
N PHE A 92 -21.29 14.75 4.81
CA PHE A 92 -20.16 15.41 5.48
C PHE A 92 -19.01 14.44 5.78
N ILE A 93 -19.32 13.18 6.06
CA ILE A 93 -18.30 12.12 6.28
C ILE A 93 -17.67 11.71 4.95
N SER A 94 -18.42 11.70 3.84
CA SER A 94 -17.88 11.40 2.51
C SER A 94 -17.00 12.54 1.95
N THR A 95 -17.17 13.78 2.42
CA THR A 95 -16.25 14.90 2.11
C THR A 95 -15.01 14.91 3.01
N TYR A 96 -15.00 14.12 4.10
CA TYR A 96 -13.84 13.92 4.97
C TYR A 96 -13.24 12.51 4.89
N ALA A 97 -13.84 11.58 4.17
CA ALA A 97 -13.12 10.45 3.62
C ALA A 97 -12.26 11.05 2.51
N ALA A 98 -11.04 11.47 2.83
CA ALA A 98 -10.04 11.75 1.83
C ALA A 98 -10.06 10.55 0.88
N ASP A 99 -10.31 10.78 -0.40
CA ASP A 99 -10.15 9.76 -1.41
C ASP A 99 -8.71 9.28 -1.25
N GLY A 100 -8.53 8.02 -0.82
CA GLY A 100 -7.19 7.45 -0.55
C GLY A 100 -6.30 7.45 -1.79
N SER A 101 -6.87 7.81 -2.96
CA SER A 101 -6.15 7.96 -4.22
C SER A 101 -5.25 9.19 -4.26
N HIS A 102 -5.43 10.19 -3.39
CA HIS A 102 -4.58 11.39 -3.36
C HIS A 102 -3.79 11.50 -2.05
N TYR A 103 -2.51 11.81 -2.19
CA TYR A 103 -1.64 12.15 -1.07
C TYR A 103 -2.04 13.50 -0.46
N GLN A 104 -2.27 13.52 0.84
CA GLN A 104 -2.61 14.74 1.57
C GLN A 104 -1.32 15.49 1.98
N TRP A 105 -0.73 16.16 1.00
CA TRP A 105 0.50 16.91 1.21
C TRP A 105 0.25 18.23 1.95
N ASP A 106 0.91 18.44 3.09
CA ASP A 106 0.88 19.73 3.76
C ASP A 106 1.86 20.72 3.10
N SER A 107 1.39 21.38 2.08
CA SER A 107 2.17 22.36 1.29
C SER A 107 2.22 23.76 1.89
N SER A 108 1.67 23.96 3.09
CA SER A 108 1.48 25.29 3.69
C SER A 108 2.79 26.00 4.07
N SER A 109 3.86 25.25 4.29
CA SER A 109 5.20 25.75 4.61
C SER A 109 6.17 25.67 3.45
N GLU A 110 5.77 25.06 2.32
CA GLU A 110 6.65 24.76 1.20
C GLU A 110 6.81 25.95 0.24
N ASN A 111 8.03 26.10 -0.30
CA ASN A 111 8.32 27.09 -1.34
C ASN A 111 8.02 26.46 -2.72
N ILE A 112 6.80 26.67 -3.22
CA ILE A 112 6.30 26.02 -4.44
C ILE A 112 6.19 26.99 -5.59
N SER A 113 6.76 26.59 -6.74
CA SER A 113 6.55 27.19 -8.05
C SER A 113 5.71 26.26 -8.93
N TYR A 114 4.52 26.72 -9.33
CA TYR A 114 3.71 26.01 -10.31
C TYR A 114 4.19 26.35 -11.71
N VAL A 115 4.59 25.33 -12.47
CA VAL A 115 5.17 25.49 -13.79
C VAL A 115 4.28 24.84 -14.85
N ASP A 116 4.08 25.51 -15.98
CA ASP A 116 3.36 24.91 -17.11
C ASP A 116 4.37 24.21 -18.03
N LEU A 117 4.38 22.88 -17.96
CA LEU A 117 5.22 22.00 -18.78
C LEU A 117 4.40 21.15 -19.76
N SER A 118 3.13 21.47 -19.98
CA SER A 118 2.18 20.70 -20.80
C SER A 118 2.72 20.40 -22.21
N THR A 119 3.54 21.28 -22.77
CA THR A 119 4.16 21.10 -24.10
C THR A 119 5.11 19.87 -24.16
N TYR A 120 5.69 19.43 -23.04
CA TYR A 120 6.55 18.26 -22.99
C TYR A 120 5.75 16.96 -22.88
N PHE A 121 4.55 17.01 -22.30
CA PHE A 121 3.70 15.85 -22.07
C PHE A 121 2.92 15.42 -23.32
N GLY A 122 2.66 16.35 -24.25
CA GLY A 122 1.93 16.02 -25.49
C GLY A 122 0.52 15.53 -25.22
N GLU A 123 0.26 14.24 -25.50
CA GLU A 123 -1.04 13.60 -25.29
C GLU A 123 -1.13 12.82 -23.96
N TYR A 124 -0.05 12.79 -23.17
CA TYR A 124 -0.03 12.14 -21.87
C TYR A 124 -0.66 13.02 -20.79
N GLU A 125 -1.45 12.44 -19.93
CA GLU A 125 -1.81 13.01 -18.63
C GLU A 125 -0.69 12.70 -17.64
N GLY A 126 -0.39 13.61 -16.70
CA GLY A 126 0.63 13.31 -15.70
C GLY A 126 1.26 14.54 -15.08
N SER A 127 2.32 14.31 -14.33
CA SER A 127 3.00 15.32 -13.54
C SER A 127 4.52 15.21 -13.64
N PHE A 128 5.16 16.37 -13.49
CA PHE A 128 6.58 16.49 -13.18
C PHE A 128 6.75 17.23 -11.87
N VAL A 129 7.50 16.64 -10.95
CA VAL A 129 7.86 17.21 -9.66
C VAL A 129 9.37 17.29 -9.58
N LEU A 130 9.88 18.47 -9.22
CA LEU A 130 11.29 18.72 -8.96
C LEU A 130 11.45 19.36 -7.58
N TYR A 131 12.36 18.86 -6.77
CA TYR A 131 12.80 19.46 -5.52
C TYR A 131 14.27 19.85 -5.59
N ASP A 132 14.53 21.12 -5.38
CA ASP A 132 15.85 21.76 -5.30
C ASP A 132 16.26 21.82 -3.83
N LEU A 133 17.22 20.96 -3.43
CA LEU A 133 17.59 20.79 -2.03
C LEU A 133 18.26 22.03 -1.44
N GLU A 134 19.16 22.69 -2.20
CA GLU A 134 19.91 23.86 -1.70
C GLU A 134 18.99 25.06 -1.46
N ASN A 135 17.97 25.24 -2.32
CA ASN A 135 17.04 26.35 -2.21
C ASN A 135 15.76 26.01 -1.45
N ASP A 136 15.60 24.76 -0.99
CA ASP A 136 14.38 24.24 -0.37
C ASP A 136 13.13 24.66 -1.19
N ALA A 137 13.14 24.32 -2.49
CA ALA A 137 12.16 24.81 -3.44
C ALA A 137 11.62 23.70 -4.33
N TRP A 138 10.30 23.71 -4.49
CA TRP A 138 9.56 22.77 -5.32
C TRP A 138 9.13 23.43 -6.64
N SER A 139 9.29 22.73 -7.74
CA SER A 139 8.71 23.08 -9.04
C SER A 139 7.78 21.96 -9.47
N ILE A 140 6.49 22.27 -9.63
CA ILE A 140 5.45 21.25 -9.85
C ILE A 140 4.64 21.61 -11.08
N HIS A 141 4.59 20.68 -12.03
CA HIS A 141 3.61 20.65 -13.11
C HIS A 141 2.46 19.74 -12.73
N ASP A 142 1.23 20.24 -12.85
CA ASP A 142 -0.01 19.54 -12.53
C ASP A 142 -0.05 18.96 -11.09
N MET A 143 -0.48 19.82 -10.17
CA MET A 143 -0.59 19.46 -8.75
C MET A 143 -1.58 18.33 -8.47
N GLU A 144 -2.64 18.20 -9.27
CA GLU A 144 -3.63 17.13 -9.13
C GLU A 144 -2.96 15.78 -9.38
N HIS A 145 -2.26 15.63 -10.50
CA HIS A 145 -1.51 14.43 -10.80
C HIS A 145 -0.26 14.27 -9.90
N ALA A 146 0.36 15.37 -9.42
CA ALA A 146 1.49 15.29 -8.50
C ALA A 146 1.14 14.64 -7.15
N THR A 147 -0.10 14.74 -6.73
CA THR A 147 -0.62 14.10 -5.50
C THR A 147 -1.37 12.81 -5.77
N LEU A 148 -1.71 12.49 -7.02
CA LEU A 148 -2.42 11.26 -7.37
C LEU A 148 -1.50 10.05 -7.15
N ARG A 149 -1.98 9.09 -6.35
CA ARG A 149 -1.30 7.82 -6.13
C ARG A 149 -1.66 6.83 -7.22
N VAL A 150 -0.65 6.27 -7.84
CA VAL A 150 -0.77 5.20 -8.85
C VAL A 150 0.30 4.13 -8.58
N ALA A 151 0.16 2.95 -9.19
CA ALA A 151 1.10 1.86 -8.98
C ALA A 151 2.54 2.25 -9.33
N PRO A 152 3.53 2.01 -8.44
CA PRO A 152 4.92 2.42 -8.64
C PRO A 152 5.63 1.62 -9.74
N ASN A 153 5.15 0.44 -10.03
CA ASN A 153 5.81 -0.47 -10.94
C ASN A 153 7.30 -0.66 -10.58
N SER A 154 8.18 -0.65 -11.55
CA SER A 154 9.61 -0.92 -11.30
C SER A 154 10.36 0.17 -10.53
N THR A 155 9.73 1.31 -10.19
CA THR A 155 10.37 2.29 -9.29
C THR A 155 10.45 1.79 -7.86
N TYR A 156 9.52 0.91 -7.45
CA TYR A 156 9.52 0.25 -6.14
C TYR A 156 10.79 -0.57 -5.87
N LYS A 157 11.42 -1.11 -6.91
CA LYS A 157 12.63 -1.95 -6.81
C LYS A 157 13.80 -1.28 -6.08
N ILE A 158 13.84 0.06 -6.00
CA ILE A 158 14.82 0.81 -5.20
C ILE A 158 14.72 0.40 -3.73
N TYR A 159 13.52 0.38 -3.19
CA TYR A 159 13.25 0.11 -1.78
C TYR A 159 13.23 -1.38 -1.48
N ASP A 160 12.71 -2.19 -2.39
CA ASP A 160 12.74 -3.65 -2.34
C ASP A 160 14.19 -4.18 -2.24
N ALA A 161 15.08 -3.65 -3.10
CA ALA A 161 16.51 -3.93 -3.00
C ALA A 161 17.10 -3.57 -1.62
N LEU A 162 16.70 -2.40 -1.09
CA LEU A 162 17.18 -1.92 0.19
C LEU A 162 16.74 -2.82 1.34
N PHE A 163 15.49 -3.28 1.33
CA PHE A 163 14.97 -4.21 2.33
C PHE A 163 15.70 -5.56 2.28
N GLY A 164 15.93 -6.09 1.06
CA GLY A 164 16.72 -7.32 0.88
C GLY A 164 18.16 -7.21 1.35
N LEU A 165 18.77 -6.03 1.24
CA LEU A 165 20.09 -5.74 1.75
C LEU A 165 20.10 -5.63 3.28
N GLU A 166 19.13 -4.95 3.90
CA GLU A 166 19.07 -4.79 5.35
C GLU A 166 18.87 -6.13 6.08
N GLU A 167 18.07 -7.03 5.52
CA GLU A 167 17.85 -8.38 6.07
C GLU A 167 18.92 -9.40 5.65
N GLY A 168 19.87 -8.99 4.82
CA GLY A 168 20.96 -9.86 4.37
C GLY A 168 20.53 -10.99 3.42
N VAL A 169 19.36 -10.86 2.78
CA VAL A 169 18.91 -11.75 1.68
C VAL A 169 19.86 -11.63 0.49
N ILE A 170 20.29 -10.42 0.22
CA ILE A 170 21.40 -10.06 -0.65
C ILE A 170 22.37 -9.16 0.12
N THR A 171 23.62 -9.11 -0.30
CA THR A 171 24.61 -8.20 0.31
C THR A 171 25.33 -7.39 -0.78
N PRO A 172 25.98 -6.25 -0.45
CA PRO A 172 26.76 -5.49 -1.42
C PRO A 172 27.81 -6.35 -2.14
N GLU A 173 28.43 -7.32 -1.44
CA GLU A 173 29.46 -8.21 -1.98
C GLU A 173 28.89 -9.41 -2.74
N ASN A 174 27.64 -9.82 -2.41
CA ASN A 174 27.00 -10.98 -3.03
C ASN A 174 25.49 -10.78 -3.17
N SER A 175 25.10 -10.25 -4.30
CA SER A 175 23.70 -10.06 -4.69
C SER A 175 23.26 -11.02 -5.82
N PHE A 176 24.01 -12.13 -5.98
CA PHE A 176 23.74 -13.12 -7.03
C PHE A 176 22.50 -13.96 -6.71
N ILE A 177 21.58 -14.02 -7.68
CA ILE A 177 20.46 -14.98 -7.69
C ILE A 177 20.49 -15.72 -9.03
N ALA A 178 20.52 -17.06 -8.96
CA ALA A 178 20.51 -17.90 -10.15
C ALA A 178 19.15 -17.82 -10.86
N TRP A 179 19.21 -17.80 -12.20
CA TRP A 179 18.01 -17.86 -13.02
C TRP A 179 17.21 -19.15 -12.78
N ASN A 180 15.89 -19.01 -12.64
CA ASN A 180 14.99 -20.13 -12.36
C ASN A 180 14.75 -21.07 -13.57
N GLY A 181 15.28 -20.72 -14.78
CA GLY A 181 15.08 -21.48 -16.01
C GLY A 181 13.80 -21.21 -16.75
N GLU A 182 12.94 -20.31 -16.26
CA GLU A 182 11.73 -19.87 -16.95
C GLU A 182 12.07 -18.93 -18.11
N THR A 183 11.28 -18.99 -19.20
CA THR A 183 11.48 -18.10 -20.34
C THR A 183 10.66 -16.83 -20.18
N TYR A 184 11.31 -15.69 -20.14
CA TYR A 184 10.71 -14.36 -20.06
C TYR A 184 10.78 -13.63 -21.42
N PRO A 185 9.88 -12.65 -21.67
CA PRO A 185 9.84 -11.91 -22.93
C PRO A 185 11.09 -11.10 -23.25
N PHE A 186 11.85 -10.70 -22.21
CA PHE A 186 13.06 -9.90 -22.35
C PHE A 186 14.29 -10.80 -22.23
N GLU A 187 15.17 -10.77 -23.22
CA GLU A 187 16.37 -11.64 -23.27
C GLU A 187 17.26 -11.48 -22.02
N ALA A 188 17.43 -10.23 -21.56
CA ALA A 188 18.21 -9.93 -20.35
C ALA A 188 17.66 -10.56 -19.06
N TRP A 189 16.38 -11.00 -19.06
CA TRP A 189 15.78 -11.67 -17.92
C TRP A 189 16.07 -13.17 -17.87
N ASN A 190 16.53 -13.76 -18.97
CA ASN A 190 16.79 -15.19 -19.11
C ASN A 190 18.25 -15.54 -18.79
N ALA A 191 18.75 -15.00 -17.69
CA ALA A 191 20.12 -15.22 -17.21
C ALA A 191 20.19 -14.99 -15.70
N ASP A 192 21.22 -15.52 -15.07
CA ASP A 192 21.57 -15.21 -13.68
C ASP A 192 21.69 -13.69 -13.47
N GLN A 193 21.29 -13.22 -12.31
CA GLN A 193 21.27 -11.79 -12.00
C GLN A 193 22.09 -11.45 -10.76
N THR A 194 22.61 -10.24 -10.77
CA THR A 194 23.04 -9.49 -9.58
C THR A 194 22.11 -8.30 -9.38
N LEU A 195 22.17 -7.62 -8.24
CA LEU A 195 21.42 -6.40 -8.00
C LEU A 195 21.60 -5.38 -9.13
N GLN A 196 22.84 -5.16 -9.56
CA GLN A 196 23.15 -4.22 -10.64
C GLN A 196 22.48 -4.60 -11.96
N SER A 197 22.60 -5.85 -12.40
CA SER A 197 22.01 -6.29 -13.67
C SER A 197 20.48 -6.34 -13.62
N ALA A 198 19.93 -6.78 -12.48
CA ALA A 198 18.50 -6.84 -12.26
C ALA A 198 17.87 -5.44 -12.20
N MET A 199 18.51 -4.46 -11.56
CA MET A 199 18.06 -3.08 -11.51
C MET A 199 18.09 -2.43 -12.89
N ASN A 200 19.22 -2.58 -13.63
CA ASN A 200 19.41 -2.03 -14.98
C ASN A 200 18.35 -2.57 -15.98
N SER A 201 18.09 -3.87 -15.93
CA SER A 201 17.16 -4.54 -16.84
C SER A 201 15.73 -4.66 -16.26
N SER A 202 15.48 -4.07 -15.11
CA SER A 202 14.18 -4.13 -14.40
C SER A 202 13.61 -5.54 -14.24
N VAL A 203 14.45 -6.52 -13.86
CA VAL A 203 14.12 -7.94 -13.80
C VAL A 203 13.16 -8.25 -12.67
N ASN A 204 11.86 -8.44 -12.96
CA ASN A 204 10.83 -8.63 -11.93
C ASN A 204 11.09 -9.86 -11.07
N TRP A 205 11.43 -11.02 -11.69
CA TRP A 205 11.62 -12.26 -10.95
C TRP A 205 12.74 -12.21 -9.90
N TYR A 206 13.75 -11.35 -10.12
CA TYR A 206 14.83 -11.17 -9.15
C TYR A 206 14.30 -10.53 -7.84
N PHE A 207 13.54 -9.46 -7.97
CA PHE A 207 12.97 -8.75 -6.82
C PHE A 207 11.85 -9.55 -6.17
N GLN A 208 11.04 -10.28 -6.95
CA GLN A 208 10.08 -11.24 -6.41
C GLN A 208 10.76 -12.35 -5.58
N ALA A 209 11.95 -12.81 -5.99
CA ALA A 209 12.72 -13.78 -5.22
C ALA A 209 13.32 -13.18 -3.94
N VAL A 210 13.65 -11.89 -3.93
CA VAL A 210 14.04 -11.15 -2.72
C VAL A 210 12.84 -11.04 -1.78
N ASP A 211 11.69 -10.58 -2.26
CA ASP A 211 10.44 -10.49 -1.49
C ASP A 211 10.03 -11.85 -0.89
N GLU A 212 10.12 -12.93 -1.67
CA GLU A 212 9.78 -14.29 -1.21
C GLU A 212 10.69 -14.74 -0.05
N GLN A 213 11.98 -14.39 -0.08
CA GLN A 213 12.92 -14.73 0.98
C GLN A 213 12.73 -13.86 2.23
N LEU A 214 12.39 -12.58 2.06
CA LEU A 214 12.01 -11.68 3.17
C LEU A 214 10.72 -12.15 3.85
N GLY A 215 9.74 -12.51 3.03
CA GLY A 215 8.38 -12.84 3.48
C GLY A 215 7.49 -11.60 3.67
N ALA A 216 6.19 -11.79 3.45
CA ALA A 216 5.21 -10.71 3.41
C ALA A 216 5.14 -9.85 4.69
N SER A 217 5.43 -10.43 5.86
CA SER A 217 5.40 -9.69 7.14
C SER A 217 6.50 -8.64 7.22
N ASP A 218 7.71 -9.01 6.81
CA ASP A 218 8.89 -8.16 6.94
C ASP A 218 8.86 -7.07 5.86
N VAL A 219 8.50 -7.43 4.62
CA VAL A 219 8.26 -6.45 3.54
C VAL A 219 7.21 -5.42 3.96
N TYR A 220 6.07 -5.87 4.53
CA TYR A 220 5.02 -4.95 5.01
C TYR A 220 5.53 -4.03 6.11
N SER A 221 6.34 -4.56 7.05
CA SER A 221 6.93 -3.76 8.12
C SER A 221 7.82 -2.65 7.57
N TYR A 222 8.67 -2.94 6.59
CA TYR A 222 9.51 -1.96 5.92
C TYR A 222 8.71 -0.92 5.13
N VAL A 223 7.69 -1.35 4.38
CA VAL A 223 6.79 -0.44 3.64
C VAL A 223 6.15 0.58 4.59
N GLN A 224 5.71 0.13 5.79
CA GLN A 224 5.19 1.02 6.83
C GLN A 224 6.27 1.89 7.48
N GLU A 225 7.45 1.33 7.76
CA GLU A 225 8.55 2.04 8.42
C GLU A 225 9.03 3.24 7.59
N ILE A 226 9.17 3.07 6.27
CA ILE A 226 9.55 4.16 5.39
C ILE A 226 8.40 5.08 5.00
N GLY A 227 7.14 4.67 5.25
CA GLY A 227 5.92 5.39 4.85
C GLY A 227 5.73 5.38 3.33
N TYR A 228 5.80 4.21 2.69
CA TYR A 228 5.71 4.11 1.23
C TYR A 228 4.26 4.25 0.73
N GLY A 229 3.94 5.40 0.16
CA GLY A 229 2.67 5.64 -0.51
C GLY A 229 1.43 5.35 0.35
N ASN A 230 0.52 4.53 -0.15
CA ASN A 230 -0.70 4.12 0.55
C ASN A 230 -0.50 2.92 1.52
N GLU A 231 0.72 2.36 1.60
CA GLU A 231 1.08 1.20 2.44
C GLU A 231 0.18 -0.03 2.21
N ASN A 232 -0.53 -0.09 1.10
CA ASN A 232 -1.53 -1.12 0.84
C ASN A 232 -0.95 -2.31 0.07
N MET A 233 -0.68 -3.40 0.77
CA MET A 233 -0.19 -4.66 0.21
C MET A 233 -1.28 -5.75 0.16
N SER A 234 -2.56 -5.38 -0.01
CA SER A 234 -3.68 -6.34 -0.03
C SER A 234 -3.79 -7.14 -1.33
N GLY A 235 -3.06 -6.76 -2.38
CA GLY A 235 -2.95 -7.51 -3.63
C GLY A 235 -2.15 -8.81 -3.50
N ASP A 236 -1.96 -9.48 -4.64
CA ASP A 236 -1.08 -10.67 -4.69
C ASP A 236 0.36 -10.26 -4.31
N PHE A 237 0.95 -10.98 -3.36
CA PHE A 237 2.29 -10.68 -2.84
C PHE A 237 3.39 -10.72 -3.91
N SER A 238 3.20 -11.48 -4.97
CA SER A 238 4.14 -11.53 -6.09
C SER A 238 4.04 -10.33 -7.04
N SER A 239 3.00 -9.47 -6.89
CA SER A 239 2.71 -8.41 -7.86
C SER A 239 2.08 -7.14 -7.26
N TYR A 240 2.06 -7.00 -5.92
CA TYR A 240 1.39 -5.88 -5.23
C TYR A 240 1.87 -4.48 -5.68
N TRP A 241 3.06 -4.37 -6.24
CA TRP A 241 3.65 -3.13 -6.76
C TRP A 241 3.50 -2.94 -8.28
N MET A 242 2.89 -3.92 -9.00
CA MET A 242 2.68 -3.90 -10.47
C MET A 242 1.18 -3.72 -10.78
N GLU A 243 0.74 -2.49 -11.12
CA GLU A 243 -0.67 -2.16 -11.41
C GLU A 243 -1.65 -2.85 -10.45
N SER A 244 -1.37 -2.75 -9.14
CA SER A 244 -2.09 -3.44 -8.08
C SER A 244 -2.31 -2.51 -6.89
N SER A 245 -2.30 -3.05 -5.66
CA SER A 245 -2.76 -2.35 -4.46
C SER A 245 -1.81 -1.30 -3.88
N LEU A 246 -0.49 -1.47 -4.08
CA LEU A 246 0.49 -0.49 -3.61
C LEU A 246 0.56 0.67 -4.58
N GLU A 247 0.32 1.87 -4.09
CA GLU A 247 0.28 3.09 -4.88
C GLU A 247 1.06 4.21 -4.20
N ILE A 248 1.64 5.10 -4.99
CA ILE A 248 2.44 6.23 -4.54
C ILE A 248 2.27 7.41 -5.50
N SER A 249 2.37 8.63 -4.98
CA SER A 249 2.31 9.86 -5.78
C SER A 249 3.71 10.35 -6.18
N PRO A 250 3.82 11.18 -7.23
CA PRO A 250 5.08 11.83 -7.61
C PRO A 250 5.74 12.62 -6.47
N ILE A 251 4.98 13.33 -5.65
CA ILE A 251 5.52 14.06 -4.48
C ILE A 251 6.11 13.08 -3.47
N GLU A 252 5.40 12.01 -3.10
CA GLU A 252 5.91 11.00 -2.17
C GLU A 252 7.18 10.32 -2.71
N GLN A 253 7.29 10.08 -4.03
CA GLN A 253 8.53 9.56 -4.64
C GLN A 253 9.73 10.49 -4.39
N VAL A 254 9.54 11.79 -4.58
CA VAL A 254 10.59 12.80 -4.33
C VAL A 254 10.97 12.86 -2.85
N GLU A 255 9.98 12.85 -1.94
CA GLU A 255 10.22 12.83 -0.49
C GLU A 255 11.01 11.58 -0.06
N LEU A 256 10.64 10.41 -0.59
CA LEU A 256 11.33 9.15 -0.26
C LEU A 256 12.74 9.09 -0.85
N LEU A 257 12.96 9.60 -2.07
CA LEU A 257 14.31 9.70 -2.65
C LEU A 257 15.20 10.65 -1.84
N THR A 258 14.64 11.74 -1.32
CA THR A 258 15.37 12.66 -0.43
C THR A 258 15.76 11.96 0.88
N LYS A 259 14.84 11.19 1.47
CA LYS A 259 15.13 10.39 2.67
C LYS A 259 16.16 9.29 2.40
N LEU A 260 16.14 8.66 1.22
CA LEU A 260 17.14 7.66 0.81
C LEU A 260 18.52 8.29 0.67
N GLN A 261 18.63 9.41 -0.04
CA GLN A 261 19.89 10.07 -0.33
C GLN A 261 20.62 10.53 0.95
N ASN A 262 19.89 11.09 1.91
CA ASN A 262 20.44 11.56 3.20
C ASN A 262 20.41 10.48 4.30
N ASN A 263 19.96 9.25 3.98
CA ASN A 263 19.78 8.14 4.91
C ASN A 263 18.94 8.47 6.15
N SER A 264 17.85 9.18 5.97
CA SER A 264 16.89 9.47 7.06
C SER A 264 16.20 8.21 7.60
N PHE A 265 16.24 7.09 6.87
CA PHE A 265 15.73 5.80 7.34
C PHE A 265 16.64 5.14 8.39
N GLY A 266 17.93 5.51 8.45
CA GLY A 266 18.89 4.95 9.40
C GLY A 266 19.38 3.56 9.02
N PHE A 267 19.28 3.19 7.74
CA PHE A 267 19.77 1.92 7.20
C PHE A 267 21.30 1.89 7.12
N ALA A 268 21.87 0.71 6.94
CA ALA A 268 23.32 0.57 6.83
C ALA A 268 23.87 1.40 5.64
N PRO A 269 24.88 2.26 5.83
CA PRO A 269 25.40 3.11 4.76
C PRO A 269 25.90 2.33 3.53
N GLU A 270 26.46 1.14 3.73
CA GLU A 270 26.89 0.24 2.65
C GLU A 270 25.71 -0.23 1.80
N ASN A 271 24.54 -0.47 2.39
CA ASN A 271 23.32 -0.88 1.70
C ASN A 271 22.73 0.27 0.88
N ILE A 272 22.66 1.47 1.47
CA ILE A 272 22.31 2.69 0.74
C ILE A 272 23.22 2.90 -0.47
N ASN A 273 24.54 2.76 -0.29
CA ASN A 273 25.49 2.92 -1.39
C ASN A 273 25.31 1.85 -2.48
N ALA A 274 25.05 0.59 -2.11
CA ALA A 274 24.78 -0.46 -3.09
C ALA A 274 23.54 -0.18 -3.94
N VAL A 275 22.48 0.38 -3.34
CA VAL A 275 21.28 0.81 -4.06
C VAL A 275 21.58 2.03 -4.95
N LYS A 276 22.31 3.03 -4.44
CA LYS A 276 22.74 4.20 -5.24
C LYS A 276 23.55 3.74 -6.46
N ASP A 277 24.53 2.86 -6.28
CA ASP A 277 25.32 2.31 -7.37
C ASP A 277 24.44 1.59 -8.40
N ALA A 278 23.43 0.83 -7.95
CA ALA A 278 22.53 0.09 -8.82
C ALA A 278 21.60 0.98 -9.67
N ILE A 279 21.28 2.19 -9.21
CA ILE A 279 20.46 3.17 -9.95
C ILE A 279 21.30 4.30 -10.59
N CYS A 280 22.64 4.23 -10.52
CA CYS A 280 23.51 5.20 -11.17
C CYS A 280 23.44 5.04 -12.70
N LEU A 281 23.01 6.09 -13.39
CA LEU A 281 22.86 6.13 -14.85
C LEU A 281 24.09 6.73 -15.53
N SER A 282 24.67 7.77 -14.93
CA SER A 282 25.91 8.38 -15.42
C SER A 282 26.62 9.17 -14.33
N ALA A 283 27.95 9.23 -14.42
CA ALA A 283 28.80 10.06 -13.58
C ALA A 283 29.80 10.82 -14.46
N SER A 284 29.98 12.12 -14.17
CA SER A 284 30.86 13.02 -14.90
C SER A 284 31.34 14.14 -13.98
N ASP A 285 32.22 15.04 -14.49
CA ASP A 285 32.64 16.23 -13.76
C ASP A 285 31.50 17.20 -13.44
N ALA A 286 30.38 17.13 -14.20
CA ALA A 286 29.17 17.92 -13.94
C ALA A 286 28.33 17.39 -12.78
N GLY A 287 28.54 16.13 -12.39
CA GLY A 287 27.79 15.46 -11.32
C GLY A 287 27.46 14.02 -11.65
N THR A 288 26.63 13.43 -10.80
CA THR A 288 26.14 12.05 -10.94
C THR A 288 24.64 12.04 -11.07
N PHE A 289 24.13 11.29 -12.04
CA PHE A 289 22.72 11.14 -12.35
C PHE A 289 22.24 9.74 -11.97
N TYR A 290 21.26 9.70 -11.10
CA TYR A 290 20.63 8.49 -10.59
C TYR A 290 19.17 8.44 -11.06
N GLY A 291 18.69 7.25 -11.41
CA GLY A 291 17.29 7.15 -11.82
C GLY A 291 16.80 5.73 -12.02
N LYS A 292 15.49 5.59 -11.97
CA LYS A 292 14.77 4.34 -12.19
C LYS A 292 13.48 4.58 -12.94
N THR A 293 13.26 3.78 -13.99
CA THR A 293 12.01 3.76 -14.75
C THR A 293 11.03 2.75 -14.18
N GLY A 294 9.74 3.01 -14.40
CA GLY A 294 8.66 2.05 -14.21
C GLY A 294 7.72 2.06 -15.41
N THR A 295 7.16 0.91 -15.77
CA THR A 295 6.12 0.80 -16.79
C THR A 295 5.05 -0.14 -16.28
N GLY A 296 3.83 0.34 -16.19
CA GLY A 296 2.64 -0.43 -15.85
C GLY A 296 1.90 -0.88 -17.09
N ARG A 297 1.44 -2.13 -17.07
CA ARG A 297 0.77 -2.74 -18.21
C ARG A 297 -0.56 -3.37 -17.81
N VAL A 298 -1.65 -2.93 -18.48
CA VAL A 298 -2.98 -3.47 -18.31
C VAL A 298 -3.48 -3.96 -19.68
N ASP A 299 -3.99 -5.18 -19.74
CA ASP A 299 -4.50 -5.79 -20.97
C ASP A 299 -3.54 -5.71 -22.17
N GLY A 300 -2.23 -5.75 -21.88
CA GLY A 300 -1.17 -5.71 -22.89
C GLY A 300 -0.81 -4.31 -23.40
N GLN A 301 -1.44 -3.25 -22.87
CA GLN A 301 -1.14 -1.86 -23.16
C GLN A 301 -0.29 -1.24 -22.03
N ASP A 302 0.69 -0.42 -22.37
CA ASP A 302 1.49 0.33 -21.41
C ASP A 302 0.74 1.62 -21.03
N VAL A 303 0.20 1.66 -19.80
CA VAL A 303 -0.77 2.69 -19.37
C VAL A 303 -0.23 3.64 -18.32
N ASN A 304 0.92 3.32 -17.69
CA ASN A 304 1.46 4.05 -16.54
C ASN A 304 3.00 4.06 -16.64
N GLY A 305 3.58 5.20 -16.97
CA GLY A 305 5.01 5.40 -17.14
C GLY A 305 5.62 6.24 -16.05
N TRP A 306 6.72 5.78 -15.48
CA TRP A 306 7.48 6.46 -14.44
C TRP A 306 8.93 6.68 -14.82
N PHE A 307 9.46 7.84 -14.44
CA PHE A 307 10.90 8.05 -14.28
C PHE A 307 11.15 8.90 -13.04
N ILE A 308 11.86 8.34 -12.08
CA ILE A 308 12.20 9.01 -10.82
C ILE A 308 13.71 8.96 -10.61
N GLY A 309 14.24 9.93 -9.88
CA GLY A 309 15.66 9.94 -9.57
C GLY A 309 16.12 11.24 -8.94
N TYR A 310 17.44 11.42 -8.96
CA TYR A 310 18.06 12.65 -8.50
C TYR A 310 19.41 12.89 -9.20
N ILE A 311 19.87 14.13 -9.15
CA ILE A 311 21.12 14.59 -9.72
C ILE A 311 21.93 15.21 -8.59
N GLU A 312 23.09 14.64 -8.30
CA GLU A 312 24.07 15.23 -7.39
C GLU A 312 25.10 16.03 -8.20
N THR A 313 25.12 17.33 -7.98
CA THR A 313 26.16 18.25 -8.51
C THR A 313 27.14 18.64 -7.40
N ALA A 314 28.17 19.44 -7.72
CA ALA A 314 29.11 19.91 -6.71
C ALA A 314 28.47 20.77 -5.61
N ASP A 315 27.39 21.52 -5.97
CA ASP A 315 26.81 22.54 -5.14
C ASP A 315 25.37 22.25 -4.71
N ASN A 316 24.70 21.28 -5.35
CA ASN A 316 23.28 21.01 -5.12
C ASN A 316 22.88 19.58 -5.44
N THR A 317 21.72 19.16 -4.92
CA THR A 317 21.03 17.93 -5.31
C THR A 317 19.61 18.26 -5.75
N TYR A 318 19.22 17.76 -6.92
CA TYR A 318 17.89 17.92 -7.50
C TYR A 318 17.18 16.58 -7.54
N PHE A 319 16.06 16.44 -6.85
CA PHE A 319 15.22 15.25 -6.89
C PHE A 319 14.05 15.45 -7.83
N PHE A 320 13.71 14.43 -8.60
CA PHE A 320 12.60 14.52 -9.54
C PHE A 320 11.75 13.25 -9.60
N ALA A 321 10.50 13.44 -9.98
CA ALA A 321 9.58 12.37 -10.34
C ALA A 321 8.71 12.83 -11.52
N THR A 322 8.71 12.04 -12.58
CA THR A 322 7.79 12.16 -13.72
C THR A 322 6.88 10.93 -13.73
N ASN A 323 5.58 11.17 -13.74
CA ASN A 323 4.59 10.14 -14.00
C ASN A 323 3.75 10.55 -15.21
N ILE A 324 3.47 9.60 -16.09
CA ILE A 324 2.60 9.77 -17.26
C ILE A 324 1.58 8.64 -17.33
N GLY A 325 0.37 8.96 -17.76
CA GLY A 325 -0.72 8.05 -17.99
C GLY A 325 -1.33 8.22 -19.37
N ALA A 326 -1.78 7.12 -19.97
CA ALA A 326 -2.54 7.11 -21.23
C ALA A 326 -3.23 5.74 -21.41
N ASP A 327 -4.10 5.63 -22.41
CA ASP A 327 -4.70 4.34 -22.78
C ASP A 327 -3.68 3.33 -23.35
N SER A 328 -2.56 3.83 -23.87
CA SER A 328 -1.45 3.01 -24.39
C SER A 328 -0.18 3.87 -24.52
N ASP A 329 0.98 3.21 -24.64
CA ASP A 329 2.29 3.83 -24.88
C ASP A 329 2.80 4.75 -23.74
N ALA A 330 2.19 4.72 -22.56
CA ALA A 330 2.70 5.41 -21.38
C ALA A 330 3.83 4.59 -20.74
N THR A 331 5.02 4.66 -21.29
CA THR A 331 6.19 3.88 -20.87
C THR A 331 7.13 4.69 -19.98
N GLY A 332 7.97 3.98 -19.17
CA GLY A 332 9.06 4.61 -18.46
C GLY A 332 10.10 5.25 -19.38
N GLY A 333 10.23 4.75 -20.61
CA GLY A 333 11.07 5.38 -21.66
C GLY A 333 10.56 6.77 -22.02
N ASN A 334 9.25 6.90 -22.31
CA ASN A 334 8.63 8.18 -22.64
C ASN A 334 8.68 9.17 -21.46
N ALA A 335 8.47 8.68 -20.23
CA ALA A 335 8.66 9.49 -19.01
C ALA A 335 10.12 9.99 -18.88
N THR A 336 11.10 9.16 -19.28
CA THR A 336 12.53 9.56 -19.30
C THR A 336 12.78 10.67 -20.33
N GLU A 337 12.25 10.52 -21.55
CA GLU A 337 12.43 11.54 -22.62
C GLU A 337 11.84 12.90 -22.19
N ILE A 338 10.66 12.91 -21.59
CA ILE A 338 10.02 14.11 -21.04
C ILE A 338 10.92 14.73 -19.96
N THR A 339 11.33 13.92 -18.98
CA THR A 339 12.19 14.37 -17.87
C THR A 339 13.49 15.00 -18.38
N MET A 340 14.18 14.30 -19.27
CA MET A 340 15.47 14.78 -19.82
C MET A 340 15.33 16.09 -20.59
N SER A 341 14.23 16.26 -21.32
CA SER A 341 13.93 17.52 -22.03
C SER A 341 13.72 18.67 -21.06
N ILE A 342 12.92 18.45 -20.01
CA ILE A 342 12.65 19.45 -18.97
C ILE A 342 13.93 19.82 -18.21
N LEU A 343 14.71 18.84 -17.74
CA LEU A 343 15.94 19.07 -17.00
C LEU A 343 17.00 19.82 -17.85
N SER A 344 17.05 19.53 -19.15
CA SER A 344 17.91 20.21 -20.09
C SER A 344 17.53 21.71 -20.27
N ASP A 345 16.24 21.98 -20.42
CA ASP A 345 15.74 23.36 -20.62
C ASP A 345 15.82 24.18 -19.31
N MET A 346 15.74 23.50 -18.15
CA MET A 346 16.03 24.11 -16.85
C MET A 346 17.55 24.30 -16.59
N ASN A 347 18.42 23.84 -17.48
CA ASN A 347 19.88 23.84 -17.33
C ASN A 347 20.38 23.07 -16.07
N ILE A 348 19.63 22.09 -15.61
CA ILE A 348 20.00 21.25 -14.47
C ILE A 348 20.89 20.09 -14.94
N TRP A 349 20.52 19.44 -16.05
CA TRP A 349 21.27 18.35 -16.62
C TRP A 349 21.22 18.32 -18.13
N VAL A 350 22.40 18.32 -18.75
CA VAL A 350 22.54 18.18 -20.20
C VAL A 350 23.27 16.87 -20.48
N SER A 351 22.58 15.92 -21.13
CA SER A 351 23.20 14.66 -21.54
C SER A 351 24.40 14.93 -22.42
N GLN A 352 25.58 14.49 -21.99
CA GLN A 352 26.74 14.51 -22.87
C GLN A 352 26.54 13.44 -23.95
N LYS A 353 26.55 13.85 -25.22
CA LYS A 353 26.43 12.95 -26.37
C LYS A 353 27.69 12.12 -26.55
#